data_7d854f64f17ec4ceabcc956858a51842
#
_entry.id   7d854f64f17ec4ceabcc956858a51842
#
_cell.length_a   1.000
_cell.length_b   1.000
_cell.length_c   1.000
_cell.angle_alpha   90.00
_cell.angle_beta   90.00
_cell.angle_gamma   90.00
#
_symmetry.space_group_name_H-M   'P 1'
#
loop_
_entity.id
_entity.type
_entity.pdbx_description
1 polymer ?
#
loop_
_entity_poly.entity_id
_entity_poly.type
_entity_poly.pdbx_seq_one_letter_code
_entity_poly.pdbx_strand_id
1 'polypeptide(L)'
;MQLRTNLRLFVLALSSAAYALAQNPAPQTPAAPTPAAPPSGVFTVPTAKPAEAAPFPPVDPANFTATTPTKQTVEDFLHAFWGYDNNRLWQIQAILPTPAAGVSRVLVLVKAANPGPKDQTAQLSFFTLPDGKFLVADSLLPFGSKPFENYRQILQTDATGPSKGGASKAIELVEFSDFECPHCKDAQPIVARLLADYPSVHFVFQDFPLSQIHTEALKASTHGYCVSKAGGNDAFFKFADALFAAQAGLTPATSDQTLKDAETKAGQDPAKIAACAATPAAKQAIEASRTLGDRVGVNQTPTIFVNGRALPLTGIPYEMLQKIIEFQAKLDGVPLPPAPPALEPAAKPAPSLR
;
A
#
# COMPACT_ATOMS: atom_id res chain seq x y z
N MET A 1 12.85 -21.32 -11.28
CA MET A 1 12.78 -20.85 -9.90
C MET A 1 13.31 -19.41 -9.77
N GLN A 2 13.10 -18.56 -10.78
CA GLN A 2 13.61 -17.17 -10.82
C GLN A 2 12.57 -16.11 -11.20
N LEU A 3 11.29 -16.49 -11.33
CA LEU A 3 10.21 -15.56 -11.74
C LEU A 3 9.51 -14.83 -10.58
N ARG A 4 9.86 -15.14 -9.32
CA ARG A 4 9.15 -14.61 -8.14
C ARG A 4 9.76 -13.33 -7.53
N THR A 5 10.93 -12.91 -7.98
CA THR A 5 11.64 -11.76 -7.39
C THR A 5 11.25 -10.41 -8.00
N ASN A 6 10.71 -10.39 -9.21
CA ASN A 6 10.47 -9.15 -9.97
C ASN A 6 9.11 -8.48 -9.65
N LEU A 7 8.14 -9.21 -9.08
CA LEU A 7 6.83 -8.63 -8.72
C LEU A 7 6.92 -7.66 -7.53
N ARG A 8 7.93 -7.83 -6.67
CA ARG A 8 8.20 -6.91 -5.55
C ARG A 8 8.63 -5.51 -5.98
N LEU A 9 9.24 -5.39 -7.16
CA LEU A 9 9.80 -4.12 -7.65
C LEU A 9 8.77 -3.17 -8.25
N PHE A 10 7.65 -3.64 -8.80
CA PHE A 10 6.73 -2.75 -9.52
C PHE A 10 5.71 -2.06 -8.62
N VAL A 11 5.13 -2.74 -7.63
CA VAL A 11 4.28 -2.07 -6.61
C VAL A 11 5.15 -1.14 -5.76
N LEU A 12 6.41 -1.54 -5.47
CA LEU A 12 7.41 -0.69 -4.82
C LEU A 12 8.02 0.36 -5.76
N ALA A 13 8.24 0.07 -7.06
CA ALA A 13 8.78 1.05 -8.01
C ALA A 13 7.79 2.17 -8.33
N LEU A 14 6.48 1.89 -8.33
CA LEU A 14 5.46 2.93 -8.38
C LEU A 14 5.36 3.71 -7.07
N SER A 15 5.84 3.17 -5.94
CA SER A 15 5.88 3.84 -4.64
C SER A 15 7.27 4.35 -4.21
N SER A 16 8.37 3.83 -4.78
CA SER A 16 9.74 4.06 -4.30
C SER A 16 10.78 4.41 -5.38
N ALA A 17 10.38 4.81 -6.60
CA ALA A 17 11.30 5.23 -7.67
C ALA A 17 12.19 6.45 -7.33
N ALA A 18 12.26 6.85 -6.07
CA ALA A 18 13.14 7.89 -5.55
C ALA A 18 14.49 7.38 -4.98
N TYR A 19 14.76 6.06 -4.92
CA TYR A 19 15.84 5.56 -4.05
C TYR A 19 16.87 4.60 -4.64
N ALA A 20 17.12 4.49 -5.90
CA ALA A 20 18.34 3.80 -6.34
C ALA A 20 18.76 4.13 -7.77
N LEU A 21 19.71 5.00 -7.93
CA LEU A 21 20.78 4.92 -8.95
C LEU A 21 21.82 6.01 -8.65
N ALA A 22 22.81 5.68 -7.83
CA ALA A 22 24.04 6.44 -7.74
C ALA A 22 25.18 5.51 -8.13
N GLN A 23 25.87 5.80 -9.23
CA GLN A 23 27.32 5.80 -9.37
C GLN A 23 27.71 5.77 -10.85
N ASN A 24 28.12 6.94 -11.36
CA ASN A 24 29.33 7.07 -12.19
C ASN A 24 29.66 8.56 -12.36
N PRO A 25 30.90 9.01 -12.13
CA PRO A 25 31.28 10.40 -12.29
C PRO A 25 31.52 10.78 -13.76
N ALA A 26 30.98 11.94 -14.16
CA ALA A 26 31.21 12.54 -15.46
C ALA A 26 32.54 13.33 -15.50
N PRO A 27 33.18 13.47 -16.67
CA PRO A 27 34.46 14.15 -16.81
C PRO A 27 34.32 15.67 -16.72
N GLN A 28 35.31 16.28 -16.08
CA GLN A 28 35.44 17.73 -15.90
C GLN A 28 35.90 18.42 -17.18
N THR A 29 35.26 19.51 -17.58
CA THR A 29 35.68 20.43 -18.61
C THR A 29 36.31 21.69 -17.98
N PRO A 30 37.36 22.28 -18.56
CA PRO A 30 38.10 23.38 -17.93
C PRO A 30 37.39 24.73 -18.08
N ALA A 31 37.67 25.62 -17.11
CA ALA A 31 37.09 26.94 -16.96
C ALA A 31 37.58 27.95 -18.02
N ALA A 32 36.64 28.76 -18.51
CA ALA A 32 36.95 29.90 -19.40
C ALA A 32 37.12 31.23 -18.59
N PRO A 33 37.89 32.21 -19.07
CA PRO A 33 38.30 33.37 -18.32
C PRO A 33 37.22 34.45 -18.19
N THR A 34 37.28 35.17 -17.07
CA THR A 34 36.36 36.23 -16.64
C THR A 34 36.52 37.51 -17.45
N PRO A 35 35.46 38.14 -17.97
CA PRO A 35 35.52 39.53 -18.49
C PRO A 35 35.28 40.58 -17.41
N ALA A 36 35.95 41.75 -17.57
CA ALA A 36 35.93 42.89 -16.67
C ALA A 36 34.56 43.61 -16.61
N ALA A 37 34.27 44.22 -15.47
CA ALA A 37 33.03 44.94 -15.16
C ALA A 37 32.93 46.30 -15.83
N PRO A 38 31.75 46.75 -16.30
CA PRO A 38 31.45 48.15 -16.65
C PRO A 38 30.83 48.92 -15.45
N PRO A 39 30.80 50.26 -15.52
CA PRO A 39 30.56 51.13 -14.37
C PRO A 39 29.06 51.27 -14.00
N SER A 40 28.85 51.56 -12.72
CA SER A 40 27.58 51.69 -12.04
C SER A 40 26.73 52.88 -12.52
N GLY A 41 25.54 52.55 -13.07
CA GLY A 41 24.44 53.50 -13.23
C GLY A 41 23.20 52.85 -12.60
N VAL A 42 22.66 53.51 -11.57
CA VAL A 42 21.49 53.06 -10.82
C VAL A 42 20.24 53.32 -11.64
N PHE A 43 19.69 52.22 -12.25
CA PHE A 43 18.28 52.18 -12.64
C PHE A 43 17.63 51.00 -11.91
N THR A 44 16.80 51.32 -10.92
CA THR A 44 15.93 50.33 -10.27
C THR A 44 14.83 49.92 -11.24
N VAL A 45 15.05 48.78 -11.94
CA VAL A 45 14.01 48.07 -12.62
C VAL A 45 13.31 47.19 -11.58
N PRO A 46 11.95 47.16 -11.51
CA PRO A 46 11.27 46.22 -10.63
C PRO A 46 11.66 44.81 -11.04
N THR A 47 12.35 44.08 -10.18
CA THR A 47 12.65 42.67 -10.40
C THR A 47 11.35 41.90 -10.39
N ALA A 48 10.86 41.56 -11.57
CA ALA A 48 9.85 40.54 -11.71
C ALA A 48 10.41 39.25 -11.04
N LYS A 49 9.66 38.69 -10.10
CA LYS A 49 9.96 37.37 -9.50
C LYS A 49 10.32 36.43 -10.63
N PRO A 50 11.47 35.73 -10.62
CA PRO A 50 11.78 34.78 -11.66
C PRO A 50 10.61 33.81 -11.82
N ALA A 51 10.10 33.62 -13.03
CA ALA A 51 9.09 32.63 -13.31
C ALA A 51 9.65 31.28 -12.85
N GLU A 52 8.96 30.63 -11.93
CA GLU A 52 9.34 29.33 -11.41
C GLU A 52 9.46 28.37 -12.62
N ALA A 53 10.63 27.81 -12.83
CA ALA A 53 10.88 26.95 -13.98
C ALA A 53 9.89 25.78 -13.95
N ALA A 54 9.26 25.50 -15.11
CA ALA A 54 8.32 24.39 -15.20
C ALA A 54 8.96 23.10 -14.66
N PRO A 55 8.23 22.30 -13.88
CA PRO A 55 8.80 21.15 -13.19
C PRO A 55 9.35 20.08 -14.15
N PHE A 56 8.90 20.05 -15.40
CA PHE A 56 9.30 19.10 -16.44
C PHE A 56 9.59 19.83 -17.75
N PRO A 57 10.35 19.19 -18.67
CA PRO A 57 10.55 19.73 -20.02
C PRO A 57 9.21 19.80 -20.78
N PRO A 58 9.11 20.69 -21.78
CA PRO A 58 7.93 20.77 -22.62
C PRO A 58 7.65 19.45 -23.35
N VAL A 59 6.39 19.11 -23.48
CA VAL A 59 5.93 17.87 -24.16
C VAL A 59 5.69 18.16 -25.64
N ASP A 60 6.24 17.33 -26.50
CA ASP A 60 5.97 17.40 -27.93
C ASP A 60 4.56 16.82 -28.24
N PRO A 61 3.63 17.61 -28.80
CA PRO A 61 2.32 17.11 -29.21
C PRO A 61 2.36 15.92 -30.17
N ALA A 62 3.42 15.79 -30.99
CA ALA A 62 3.62 14.68 -31.91
C ALA A 62 3.78 13.31 -31.20
N ASN A 63 4.03 13.30 -29.90
CA ASN A 63 4.14 12.08 -29.09
C ASN A 63 2.81 11.45 -28.70
N PHE A 64 1.66 12.02 -29.11
CA PHE A 64 0.33 11.51 -28.78
C PHE A 64 -0.37 10.98 -30.03
N THR A 65 0.18 9.91 -30.61
CA THR A 65 -0.28 9.34 -31.89
C THR A 65 -1.21 8.14 -31.72
N ALA A 66 -1.30 7.57 -30.51
CA ALA A 66 -2.27 6.52 -30.23
C ALA A 66 -3.68 7.11 -30.09
N THR A 67 -4.68 6.39 -30.58
CA THR A 67 -6.09 6.78 -30.45
C THR A 67 -6.66 6.50 -29.07
N THR A 68 -6.12 5.50 -28.38
CA THR A 68 -6.49 5.08 -27.02
C THR A 68 -5.26 4.61 -26.25
N PRO A 69 -5.17 4.86 -24.93
CA PRO A 69 -6.05 5.71 -24.14
C PRO A 69 -5.90 7.19 -24.48
N THR A 70 -6.89 8.02 -24.09
CA THR A 70 -6.72 9.47 -24.15
C THR A 70 -5.75 9.96 -23.08
N LYS A 71 -5.15 11.13 -23.28
CA LYS A 71 -4.30 11.77 -22.23
C LYS A 71 -5.08 11.94 -20.93
N GLN A 72 -6.37 12.31 -21.00
CA GLN A 72 -7.22 12.47 -19.82
C GLN A 72 -7.41 11.15 -19.09
N THR A 73 -7.65 10.04 -19.79
CA THR A 73 -7.80 8.72 -19.16
C THR A 73 -6.53 8.30 -18.40
N VAL A 74 -5.35 8.61 -18.97
CA VAL A 74 -4.06 8.34 -18.29
C VAL A 74 -3.90 9.25 -17.08
N GLU A 75 -4.26 10.54 -17.19
CA GLU A 75 -4.20 11.49 -16.08
C GLU A 75 -5.11 11.07 -14.92
N ASP A 76 -6.35 10.67 -15.22
CA ASP A 76 -7.31 10.19 -14.23
C ASP A 76 -6.78 8.95 -13.49
N PHE A 77 -6.16 8.03 -14.23
CA PHE A 77 -5.51 6.84 -13.64
C PHE A 77 -4.35 7.24 -12.73
N LEU A 78 -3.43 8.09 -13.20
CA LEU A 78 -2.27 8.51 -12.41
C LEU A 78 -2.71 9.28 -11.16
N HIS A 79 -3.72 10.13 -11.28
CA HIS A 79 -4.32 10.81 -10.13
C HIS A 79 -4.95 9.83 -9.16
N ALA A 80 -5.74 8.87 -9.63
CA ALA A 80 -6.32 7.84 -8.77
C ALA A 80 -5.25 6.99 -8.08
N PHE A 81 -4.12 6.76 -8.76
CA PHE A 81 -3.04 5.90 -8.26
C PHE A 81 -2.08 6.62 -7.31
N TRP A 82 -1.71 7.87 -7.59
CA TRP A 82 -0.67 8.62 -6.87
C TRP A 82 -1.14 9.92 -6.20
N GLY A 83 -2.36 10.38 -6.46
CA GLY A 83 -2.82 11.70 -6.03
C GLY A 83 -2.88 11.92 -4.52
N TYR A 84 -2.67 10.89 -3.72
CA TYR A 84 -2.49 10.98 -2.27
C TYR A 84 -1.13 11.58 -1.86
N ASP A 85 -0.13 11.56 -2.77
CA ASP A 85 1.23 12.00 -2.51
C ASP A 85 1.48 13.38 -3.12
N ASN A 86 1.28 14.44 -2.35
CA ASN A 86 1.50 15.82 -2.79
C ASN A 86 2.97 16.12 -3.12
N ASN A 87 3.92 15.26 -2.72
CA ASN A 87 5.32 15.39 -3.09
C ASN A 87 5.67 14.69 -4.41
N ARG A 88 4.70 14.07 -5.08
CA ARG A 88 4.89 13.39 -6.36
C ARG A 88 4.31 14.20 -7.50
N LEU A 89 5.18 14.64 -8.40
CA LEU A 89 4.80 15.27 -9.66
C LEU A 89 4.97 14.29 -10.79
N TRP A 90 4.08 14.35 -11.78
CA TRP A 90 4.19 13.55 -13.00
C TRP A 90 3.82 14.36 -14.23
N GLN A 91 4.31 13.91 -15.38
CA GLN A 91 3.96 14.45 -16.68
C GLN A 91 3.92 13.32 -17.72
N ILE A 92 2.80 13.18 -18.41
CA ILE A 92 2.68 12.23 -19.53
C ILE A 92 3.47 12.79 -20.70
N GLN A 93 4.47 12.01 -21.15
CA GLN A 93 5.39 12.39 -22.24
C GLN A 93 4.95 11.90 -23.58
N ALA A 94 4.32 10.72 -23.64
CA ALA A 94 3.90 10.10 -24.88
C ALA A 94 2.79 9.06 -24.64
N ILE A 95 1.95 8.90 -25.67
CA ILE A 95 1.01 7.79 -25.82
C ILE A 95 1.14 7.31 -27.28
N LEU A 96 1.86 6.21 -27.46
CA LEU A 96 2.30 5.72 -28.76
C LEU A 96 1.60 4.40 -29.11
N PRO A 97 1.20 4.18 -30.36
CA PRO A 97 0.73 2.89 -30.81
C PRO A 97 1.88 1.87 -30.77
N THR A 98 1.55 0.60 -30.66
CA THR A 98 2.49 -0.51 -30.79
C THR A 98 2.14 -1.35 -32.02
N PRO A 99 3.00 -2.29 -32.45
CA PRO A 99 2.65 -3.25 -33.49
C PRO A 99 1.45 -4.16 -33.13
N ALA A 100 1.17 -4.34 -31.84
CA ALA A 100 0.01 -5.09 -31.38
C ALA A 100 -1.25 -4.21 -31.44
N ALA A 101 -2.24 -4.65 -32.21
CA ALA A 101 -3.46 -3.88 -32.45
C ALA A 101 -4.16 -3.47 -31.13
N GLY A 102 -4.43 -2.17 -30.99
CA GLY A 102 -5.09 -1.59 -29.81
C GLY A 102 -4.23 -1.52 -28.54
N VAL A 103 -2.99 -1.99 -28.57
CA VAL A 103 -2.04 -1.84 -27.45
C VAL A 103 -1.27 -0.56 -27.63
N SER A 104 -1.28 0.31 -26.62
CA SER A 104 -0.53 1.57 -26.63
C SER A 104 0.53 1.60 -25.54
N ARG A 105 1.68 2.21 -25.84
CA ARG A 105 2.73 2.47 -24.87
C ARG A 105 2.59 3.87 -24.30
N VAL A 106 2.53 3.98 -23.01
CA VAL A 106 2.49 5.25 -22.28
C VAL A 106 3.83 5.51 -21.62
N LEU A 107 4.36 6.73 -21.79
CA LEU A 107 5.58 7.20 -21.13
C LEU A 107 5.25 8.34 -20.17
N VAL A 108 5.75 8.25 -18.94
CA VAL A 108 5.50 9.23 -17.87
C VAL A 108 6.79 9.60 -17.20
N LEU A 109 7.06 10.89 -17.06
CA LEU A 109 8.12 11.37 -16.16
C LEU A 109 7.53 11.56 -14.76
N VAL A 110 8.32 11.17 -13.75
CA VAL A 110 7.95 11.30 -12.34
C VAL A 110 9.12 11.89 -11.56
N LYS A 111 8.84 12.83 -10.66
CA LYS A 111 9.84 13.37 -9.73
C LYS A 111 9.19 13.80 -8.41
N ALA A 112 10.02 14.10 -7.39
CA ALA A 112 9.58 14.75 -6.18
C ALA A 112 9.31 16.24 -6.46
N ALA A 113 8.27 16.80 -5.80
CA ALA A 113 8.00 18.23 -5.82
C ALA A 113 9.08 19.00 -5.04
N ASN A 114 9.53 18.42 -3.93
CA ASN A 114 10.63 18.93 -3.11
C ASN A 114 11.79 17.92 -3.17
N PRO A 115 12.62 17.97 -4.24
CA PRO A 115 13.66 16.97 -4.44
C PRO A 115 14.79 17.15 -3.42
N GLY A 116 15.22 16.06 -2.82
CA GLY A 116 16.46 15.97 -2.08
C GLY A 116 17.68 15.90 -3.01
N PRO A 117 18.91 15.95 -2.48
CA PRO A 117 20.15 15.97 -3.30
C PRO A 117 20.33 14.71 -4.19
N LYS A 118 19.63 13.62 -3.90
CA LYS A 118 19.71 12.35 -4.65
C LYS A 118 18.47 12.07 -5.50
N ASP A 119 17.45 12.92 -5.41
CA ASP A 119 16.19 12.70 -6.14
C ASP A 119 16.37 13.10 -7.60
N GLN A 120 16.10 12.17 -8.49
CA GLN A 120 16.18 12.37 -9.93
C GLN A 120 14.79 12.21 -10.56
N THR A 121 14.61 12.80 -11.72
CA THR A 121 13.46 12.54 -12.56
C THR A 121 13.55 11.13 -13.12
N ALA A 122 12.58 10.28 -12.80
CA ALA A 122 12.47 8.93 -13.34
C ALA A 122 11.52 8.92 -14.54
N GLN A 123 11.82 8.06 -15.54
CA GLN A 123 10.92 7.76 -16.63
C GLN A 123 10.30 6.38 -16.40
N LEU A 124 8.99 6.34 -16.40
CA LEU A 124 8.21 5.10 -16.31
C LEU A 124 7.55 4.83 -17.67
N SER A 125 7.35 3.55 -17.98
CA SER A 125 6.55 3.16 -19.11
C SER A 125 5.67 1.97 -18.80
N PHE A 126 4.46 1.95 -19.39
CA PHE A 126 3.54 0.83 -19.32
C PHE A 126 2.75 0.71 -20.62
N PHE A 127 2.09 -0.43 -20.80
CA PHE A 127 1.25 -0.69 -21.96
C PHE A 127 -0.22 -0.79 -21.52
N THR A 128 -1.11 -0.13 -22.24
CA THR A 128 -2.55 -0.29 -22.05
C THR A 128 -3.09 -1.31 -23.02
N LEU A 129 -4.03 -2.16 -22.57
CA LEU A 129 -4.65 -3.19 -23.38
C LEU A 129 -5.81 -2.61 -24.21
N PRO A 130 -6.24 -3.29 -25.29
CA PRO A 130 -7.25 -2.79 -26.20
C PRO A 130 -8.61 -2.53 -25.56
N ASP A 131 -8.94 -3.25 -24.47
CA ASP A 131 -10.19 -3.09 -23.73
C ASP A 131 -10.27 -1.81 -22.88
N GLY A 132 -9.13 -1.12 -22.72
CA GLY A 132 -9.02 0.09 -21.90
C GLY A 132 -9.21 -0.13 -20.40
N LYS A 133 -9.27 -1.38 -19.92
CA LYS A 133 -9.54 -1.74 -18.51
C LYS A 133 -8.29 -2.14 -17.76
N PHE A 134 -7.25 -2.54 -18.47
CA PHE A 134 -6.02 -3.04 -17.89
C PHE A 134 -4.79 -2.39 -18.52
N LEU A 135 -3.75 -2.29 -17.72
CA LEU A 135 -2.40 -1.97 -18.17
C LEU A 135 -1.43 -3.12 -17.79
N VAL A 136 -0.35 -3.21 -18.55
CA VAL A 136 0.77 -4.14 -18.30
C VAL A 136 2.02 -3.31 -18.09
N ALA A 137 2.64 -3.55 -16.95
CA ALA A 137 4.00 -3.10 -16.68
C ALA A 137 4.84 -4.34 -16.34
N ASP A 138 5.15 -4.61 -15.06
CA ASP A 138 5.70 -5.90 -14.62
C ASP A 138 4.60 -6.93 -14.35
N SER A 139 3.37 -6.46 -14.18
CA SER A 139 2.16 -7.28 -13.97
C SER A 139 0.96 -6.63 -14.67
N LEU A 140 -0.14 -7.40 -14.76
CA LEU A 140 -1.42 -6.88 -15.25
C LEU A 140 -2.10 -6.11 -14.12
N LEU A 141 -2.38 -4.82 -14.34
CA LEU A 141 -3.03 -3.95 -13.36
C LEU A 141 -4.32 -3.35 -13.93
N PRO A 142 -5.37 -3.16 -13.10
CA PRO A 142 -6.54 -2.41 -13.53
C PRO A 142 -6.18 -0.98 -13.90
N PHE A 143 -6.87 -0.44 -14.92
CA PHE A 143 -6.63 0.88 -15.46
C PHE A 143 -7.92 1.71 -15.50
N GLY A 144 -7.81 3.04 -15.45
CA GLY A 144 -8.94 3.97 -15.49
C GLY A 144 -9.02 4.85 -14.23
N SER A 145 -10.06 5.65 -14.13
CA SER A 145 -10.26 6.59 -13.00
C SER A 145 -10.59 5.91 -11.67
N LYS A 146 -11.04 4.65 -11.71
CA LYS A 146 -11.35 3.84 -10.53
C LYS A 146 -10.64 2.47 -10.58
N PRO A 147 -9.29 2.45 -10.57
CA PRO A 147 -8.53 1.22 -10.81
C PRO A 147 -8.73 0.16 -9.72
N PHE A 148 -9.21 0.53 -8.54
CA PHE A 148 -9.40 -0.37 -7.40
C PHE A 148 -10.83 -0.86 -7.21
N GLU A 149 -11.78 -0.39 -8.04
CA GLU A 149 -13.22 -0.65 -7.87
C GLU A 149 -13.54 -2.14 -7.93
N ASN A 150 -12.93 -2.89 -8.84
CA ASN A 150 -13.14 -4.33 -8.96
C ASN A 150 -12.72 -5.07 -7.68
N TYR A 151 -11.54 -4.75 -7.13
CA TYR A 151 -11.09 -5.34 -5.87
C TYR A 151 -11.95 -4.91 -4.68
N ARG A 152 -12.40 -3.65 -4.67
CA ARG A 152 -13.34 -3.15 -3.68
C ARG A 152 -14.62 -3.99 -3.66
N GLN A 153 -15.26 -4.21 -4.81
CA GLN A 153 -16.50 -4.98 -4.93
C GLN A 153 -16.30 -6.44 -4.48
N ILE A 154 -15.20 -7.08 -4.89
CA ILE A 154 -14.86 -8.44 -4.46
C ILE A 154 -14.73 -8.49 -2.94
N LEU A 155 -13.96 -7.58 -2.34
CA LEU A 155 -13.70 -7.57 -0.90
C LEU A 155 -14.96 -7.24 -0.10
N GLN A 156 -15.76 -6.27 -0.51
CA GLN A 156 -17.02 -5.92 0.14
C GLN A 156 -18.03 -7.08 0.20
N THR A 157 -17.98 -7.96 -0.82
CA THR A 157 -18.87 -9.13 -0.91
C THR A 157 -18.31 -10.32 -0.17
N ASP A 158 -17.02 -10.63 -0.36
CA ASP A 158 -16.44 -11.91 -0.01
C ASP A 158 -15.52 -11.87 1.23
N ALA A 159 -15.10 -10.67 1.70
CA ALA A 159 -14.35 -10.54 2.94
C ALA A 159 -15.30 -10.65 4.15
N THR A 160 -15.46 -11.86 4.63
CA THR A 160 -16.41 -12.22 5.70
C THR A 160 -15.74 -12.59 7.02
N GLY A 161 -14.46 -12.28 7.17
CA GLY A 161 -13.69 -12.49 8.38
C GLY A 161 -14.18 -11.62 9.55
N PRO A 162 -13.63 -11.83 10.75
CA PRO A 162 -13.95 -11.01 11.92
C PRO A 162 -13.70 -9.52 11.65
N SER A 163 -14.61 -8.69 12.15
CA SER A 163 -14.59 -7.25 11.86
C SER A 163 -14.73 -6.40 13.11
N LYS A 164 -14.21 -5.18 13.06
CA LYS A 164 -14.34 -4.15 14.10
C LYS A 164 -14.34 -2.74 13.48
N GLY A 165 -14.62 -1.72 14.28
CA GLY A 165 -14.75 -0.34 13.82
C GLY A 165 -16.16 0.01 13.37
N GLY A 166 -16.30 0.91 12.40
CA GLY A 166 -17.61 1.37 11.91
C GLY A 166 -18.42 0.27 11.22
N ALA A 167 -19.74 0.37 11.34
CA ALA A 167 -20.65 -0.58 10.66
C ALA A 167 -20.75 -0.32 9.14
N SER A 168 -20.44 0.88 8.70
CA SER A 168 -20.50 1.27 7.28
C SER A 168 -19.25 0.82 6.55
N LYS A 169 -19.41 0.13 5.43
CA LYS A 169 -18.33 -0.24 4.51
C LYS A 169 -17.96 0.87 3.51
N ALA A 170 -18.34 2.11 3.79
CA ALA A 170 -18.02 3.24 2.91
C ALA A 170 -16.50 3.44 2.78
N ILE A 171 -15.77 3.31 3.90
CA ILE A 171 -14.32 3.07 3.91
C ILE A 171 -14.08 1.75 4.61
N GLU A 172 -13.59 0.77 3.87
CA GLU A 172 -13.30 -0.57 4.34
C GLU A 172 -11.79 -0.85 4.27
N LEU A 173 -11.25 -1.31 5.38
CA LEU A 173 -9.90 -1.84 5.47
C LEU A 173 -9.98 -3.36 5.59
N VAL A 174 -9.37 -4.09 4.68
CA VAL A 174 -9.28 -5.56 4.74
C VAL A 174 -7.82 -5.95 4.87
N GLU A 175 -7.44 -6.52 6.02
CA GLU A 175 -6.09 -7.02 6.26
C GLU A 175 -6.04 -8.53 5.98
N PHE A 176 -5.16 -8.96 5.09
CA PHE A 176 -4.75 -10.35 4.96
C PHE A 176 -3.52 -10.60 5.82
N SER A 177 -3.68 -11.46 6.81
CA SER A 177 -2.74 -11.64 7.91
C SER A 177 -2.46 -13.10 8.21
N ASP A 178 -1.30 -13.36 8.82
CA ASP A 178 -0.83 -14.67 9.23
C ASP A 178 -0.33 -14.59 10.68
N PHE A 179 -0.89 -15.43 11.56
CA PHE A 179 -0.56 -15.40 12.98
C PHE A 179 0.90 -15.73 13.30
N GLU A 180 1.58 -16.45 12.42
CA GLU A 180 2.99 -16.81 12.60
C GLU A 180 3.96 -15.78 11.95
N CYS A 181 3.44 -14.86 11.11
CA CYS A 181 4.23 -13.85 10.45
C CYS A 181 4.65 -12.72 11.41
N PRO A 182 5.98 -12.48 11.62
CA PRO A 182 6.44 -11.42 12.52
C PRO A 182 6.00 -10.02 12.06
N HIS A 183 5.95 -9.77 10.75
CA HIS A 183 5.48 -8.49 10.22
C HIS A 183 3.98 -8.27 10.45
N CYS A 184 3.17 -9.34 10.56
CA CYS A 184 1.75 -9.23 10.93
C CYS A 184 1.62 -8.81 12.39
N LYS A 185 2.45 -9.34 13.29
CA LYS A 185 2.53 -8.87 14.67
C LYS A 185 2.90 -7.40 14.75
N ASP A 186 3.94 -6.97 14.02
CA ASP A 186 4.40 -5.58 14.00
C ASP A 186 3.35 -4.62 13.42
N ALA A 187 2.43 -5.11 12.60
CA ALA A 187 1.35 -4.34 12.01
C ALA A 187 0.20 -4.05 12.98
N GLN A 188 -0.01 -4.87 14.03
CA GLN A 188 -1.17 -4.72 14.94
C GLN A 188 -1.25 -3.35 15.62
N PRO A 189 -0.17 -2.76 16.15
CA PRO A 189 -0.21 -1.40 16.69
C PRO A 189 -0.60 -0.35 15.64
N ILE A 190 -0.21 -0.54 14.37
CA ILE A 190 -0.55 0.37 13.27
C ILE A 190 -2.07 0.30 13.01
N VAL A 191 -2.62 -0.91 12.90
CA VAL A 191 -4.06 -1.14 12.71
C VAL A 191 -4.86 -0.56 13.89
N ALA A 192 -4.42 -0.82 15.13
CA ALA A 192 -5.08 -0.28 16.32
C ALA A 192 -5.12 1.26 16.29
N ARG A 193 -4.02 1.90 15.91
CA ARG A 193 -3.95 3.35 15.77
C ARG A 193 -4.85 3.87 14.65
N LEU A 194 -4.87 3.21 13.47
CA LEU A 194 -5.76 3.57 12.37
C LEU A 194 -7.23 3.56 12.80
N LEU A 195 -7.66 2.55 13.54
CA LEU A 195 -9.03 2.44 14.02
C LEU A 195 -9.38 3.45 15.13
N ALA A 196 -8.40 3.86 15.92
CA ALA A 196 -8.56 4.95 16.89
C ALA A 196 -8.69 6.31 16.21
N ASP A 197 -7.86 6.57 15.18
CA ASP A 197 -7.85 7.82 14.42
C ASP A 197 -9.08 7.94 13.49
N TYR A 198 -9.58 6.80 12.98
CA TYR A 198 -10.72 6.73 12.04
C TYR A 198 -11.79 5.73 12.53
N PRO A 199 -12.54 6.04 13.59
CA PRO A 199 -13.50 5.09 14.19
C PRO A 199 -14.69 4.73 13.28
N SER A 200 -14.95 5.49 12.23
CA SER A 200 -15.97 5.20 11.23
C SER A 200 -15.54 4.18 10.17
N VAL A 201 -14.27 3.85 10.12
CA VAL A 201 -13.72 2.87 9.16
C VAL A 201 -14.13 1.45 9.58
N HIS A 202 -14.58 0.65 8.62
CA HIS A 202 -14.86 -0.76 8.80
C HIS A 202 -13.59 -1.57 8.56
N PHE A 203 -13.14 -2.34 9.55
CA PHE A 203 -11.96 -3.19 9.45
C PHE A 203 -12.38 -4.67 9.46
N VAL A 204 -11.81 -5.44 8.52
CA VAL A 204 -11.99 -6.90 8.41
C VAL A 204 -10.62 -7.56 8.46
N PHE A 205 -10.49 -8.57 9.32
CA PHE A 205 -9.32 -9.45 9.35
C PHE A 205 -9.61 -10.68 8.48
N GLN A 206 -8.71 -10.98 7.54
CA GLN A 206 -8.76 -12.16 6.68
C GLN A 206 -7.53 -13.03 6.91
N ASP A 207 -7.74 -14.30 7.25
CA ASP A 207 -6.66 -15.26 7.40
C ASP A 207 -5.98 -15.53 6.06
N PHE A 208 -4.64 -15.45 6.02
CA PHE A 208 -3.83 -15.80 4.87
C PHE A 208 -2.57 -16.56 5.31
N PRO A 209 -2.72 -17.77 5.87
CA PRO A 209 -1.60 -18.55 6.38
C PRO A 209 -0.63 -18.96 5.28
N LEU A 210 0.65 -18.60 5.42
CA LEU A 210 1.73 -18.93 4.50
C LEU A 210 2.35 -20.29 4.87
N SER A 211 1.57 -21.36 4.80
CA SER A 211 1.92 -22.70 5.31
C SER A 211 3.20 -23.31 4.69
N GLN A 212 3.74 -22.73 3.60
CA GLN A 212 5.01 -23.17 3.03
C GLN A 212 6.23 -22.73 3.86
N ILE A 213 6.08 -21.69 4.69
CA ILE A 213 7.15 -21.11 5.53
C ILE A 213 6.76 -21.02 7.02
N HIS A 214 5.47 -21.08 7.33
CA HIS A 214 4.88 -20.96 8.66
C HIS A 214 4.08 -22.23 8.98
N THR A 215 4.68 -23.14 9.75
CA THR A 215 4.14 -24.52 9.93
C THR A 215 2.91 -24.57 10.81
N GLU A 216 2.74 -23.63 11.73
CA GLU A 216 1.63 -23.57 12.67
C GLU A 216 0.53 -22.56 12.23
N ALA A 217 0.76 -21.78 11.17
CA ALA A 217 -0.13 -20.72 10.72
C ALA A 217 -1.55 -21.22 10.40
N LEU A 218 -1.67 -22.32 9.65
CA LEU A 218 -2.99 -22.90 9.33
C LEU A 218 -3.74 -23.34 10.59
N LYS A 219 -3.03 -23.96 11.54
CA LYS A 219 -3.59 -24.37 12.82
C LYS A 219 -4.08 -23.15 13.61
N ALA A 220 -3.25 -22.12 13.73
CA ALA A 220 -3.62 -20.88 14.41
C ALA A 220 -4.86 -20.23 13.78
N SER A 221 -4.92 -20.15 12.45
CA SER A 221 -6.06 -19.62 11.70
C SER A 221 -7.35 -20.42 11.92
N THR A 222 -7.29 -21.77 11.91
CA THR A 222 -8.49 -22.58 12.19
C THR A 222 -9.00 -22.42 13.61
N HIS A 223 -8.12 -22.24 14.58
CA HIS A 223 -8.48 -21.91 15.97
C HIS A 223 -9.12 -20.52 16.05
N GLY A 224 -8.53 -19.49 15.42
CA GLY A 224 -9.09 -18.13 15.33
C GLY A 224 -10.50 -18.12 14.73
N TYR A 225 -10.70 -18.83 13.62
CA TYR A 225 -12.04 -19.02 13.02
C TYR A 225 -13.04 -19.60 14.04
N CYS A 226 -12.64 -20.62 14.78
CA CYS A 226 -13.52 -21.27 15.76
C CYS A 226 -13.81 -20.37 16.97
N VAL A 227 -12.83 -19.56 17.40
CA VAL A 227 -13.03 -18.52 18.42
C VAL A 227 -14.06 -17.49 17.95
N SER A 228 -13.94 -17.03 16.70
CA SER A 228 -14.91 -16.11 16.09
C SER A 228 -16.32 -16.70 16.04
N LYS A 229 -16.45 -17.98 15.67
CA LYS A 229 -17.74 -18.67 15.63
C LYS A 229 -18.38 -18.86 17.00
N ALA A 230 -17.58 -19.09 18.03
CA ALA A 230 -18.07 -19.33 19.38
C ALA A 230 -18.39 -18.03 20.14
N GLY A 231 -17.58 -17.00 19.99
CA GLY A 231 -17.65 -15.78 20.79
C GLY A 231 -17.76 -14.47 19.99
N GLY A 232 -17.88 -14.55 18.67
CA GLY A 232 -18.00 -13.37 17.79
C GLY A 232 -16.70 -12.59 17.62
N ASN A 233 -16.85 -11.38 17.06
CA ASN A 233 -15.72 -10.52 16.73
C ASN A 233 -14.88 -10.14 17.96
N ASP A 234 -15.50 -9.78 19.06
CA ASP A 234 -14.78 -9.36 20.28
C ASP A 234 -13.89 -10.49 20.84
N ALA A 235 -14.39 -11.72 20.84
CA ALA A 235 -13.61 -12.87 21.27
C ALA A 235 -12.42 -13.11 20.29
N PHE A 236 -12.68 -13.01 18.99
CA PHE A 236 -11.62 -13.17 17.99
C PHE A 236 -10.49 -12.14 18.18
N PHE A 237 -10.82 -10.85 18.34
CA PHE A 237 -9.75 -9.85 18.47
C PHE A 237 -8.99 -9.98 19.79
N LYS A 238 -9.64 -10.41 20.90
CA LYS A 238 -8.93 -10.77 22.14
C LYS A 238 -7.99 -11.96 21.94
N PHE A 239 -8.44 -12.96 21.19
CA PHE A 239 -7.60 -14.11 20.82
C PHE A 239 -6.42 -13.67 19.95
N ALA A 240 -6.67 -12.88 18.90
CA ALA A 240 -5.63 -12.39 17.99
C ALA A 240 -4.56 -11.58 18.73
N ASP A 241 -4.98 -10.64 19.59
CA ASP A 241 -4.05 -9.83 20.40
C ASP A 241 -3.20 -10.71 21.33
N ALA A 242 -3.84 -11.70 22.00
CA ALA A 242 -3.16 -12.62 22.89
C ALA A 242 -2.16 -13.53 22.13
N LEU A 243 -2.57 -14.00 20.96
CA LEU A 243 -1.75 -14.89 20.13
C LEU A 243 -0.56 -14.16 19.49
N PHE A 244 -0.76 -12.97 18.94
CA PHE A 244 0.36 -12.16 18.43
C PHE A 244 1.33 -11.77 19.56
N ALA A 245 0.85 -11.46 20.76
CA ALA A 245 1.71 -11.21 21.91
C ALA A 245 2.59 -12.44 22.25
N ALA A 246 2.03 -13.64 22.16
CA ALA A 246 2.69 -14.92 22.43
C ALA A 246 3.25 -15.61 21.18
N GLN A 247 3.40 -14.92 20.05
CA GLN A 247 3.74 -15.49 18.73
C GLN A 247 4.97 -16.40 18.74
N ALA A 248 5.99 -16.08 19.55
CA ALA A 248 7.19 -16.92 19.69
C ALA A 248 6.89 -18.35 20.20
N GLY A 249 5.71 -18.56 20.78
CA GLY A 249 5.23 -19.88 21.22
C GLY A 249 4.54 -20.69 20.11
N LEU A 250 4.37 -20.14 18.90
CA LEU A 250 3.85 -20.88 17.75
C LEU A 250 4.96 -21.73 17.13
N THR A 251 5.31 -22.80 17.81
CA THR A 251 6.26 -23.82 17.34
C THR A 251 5.60 -25.18 17.39
N PRO A 252 6.07 -26.19 16.63
CA PRO A 252 5.50 -27.55 16.71
C PRO A 252 5.44 -28.14 18.13
N ALA A 253 6.35 -27.72 19.02
CA ALA A 253 6.40 -28.23 20.39
C ALA A 253 5.47 -27.49 21.36
N THR A 254 5.14 -26.23 21.12
CA THR A 254 4.49 -25.35 22.10
C THR A 254 3.18 -24.72 21.61
N SER A 255 2.86 -24.84 20.32
CA SER A 255 1.70 -24.18 19.72
C SER A 255 0.37 -24.57 20.38
N ASP A 256 0.20 -25.85 20.80
CA ASP A 256 -1.01 -26.31 21.49
C ASP A 256 -1.27 -25.55 22.79
N GLN A 257 -0.23 -25.33 23.60
CA GLN A 257 -0.38 -24.58 24.85
C GLN A 257 -0.58 -23.09 24.58
N THR A 258 0.17 -22.53 23.60
CA THR A 258 0.05 -21.11 23.22
C THR A 258 -1.36 -20.78 22.74
N LEU A 259 -1.98 -21.65 21.93
CA LEU A 259 -3.35 -21.51 21.46
C LEU A 259 -4.36 -21.60 22.61
N LYS A 260 -4.25 -22.60 23.50
CA LYS A 260 -5.12 -22.75 24.68
C LYS A 260 -5.08 -21.51 25.59
N ASP A 261 -3.91 -20.94 25.78
CA ASP A 261 -3.74 -19.74 26.60
C ASP A 261 -4.40 -18.53 25.95
N ALA A 262 -4.29 -18.36 24.62
CA ALA A 262 -4.93 -17.28 23.86
C ALA A 262 -6.47 -17.45 23.85
N GLU A 263 -6.97 -18.67 23.68
CA GLU A 263 -8.40 -19.00 23.73
C GLU A 263 -9.01 -18.70 25.09
N THR A 264 -8.30 -19.08 26.15
CA THR A 264 -8.70 -18.81 27.54
C THR A 264 -8.77 -17.29 27.79
N LYS A 265 -7.78 -16.53 27.31
CA LYS A 265 -7.77 -15.05 27.38
C LYS A 265 -8.93 -14.44 26.60
N ALA A 266 -9.36 -15.08 25.51
CA ALA A 266 -10.54 -14.69 24.74
C ALA A 266 -11.86 -15.10 25.39
N GLY A 267 -11.82 -15.77 26.55
CA GLY A 267 -13.01 -16.26 27.26
C GLY A 267 -13.64 -17.50 26.61
N GLN A 268 -12.86 -18.27 25.85
CA GLN A 268 -13.32 -19.47 25.15
C GLN A 268 -12.82 -20.74 25.84
N ASP A 269 -13.58 -21.83 25.68
CA ASP A 269 -13.20 -23.16 26.14
C ASP A 269 -12.25 -23.83 25.14
N PRO A 270 -10.96 -24.06 25.49
CA PRO A 270 -9.98 -24.59 24.55
C PRO A 270 -10.36 -25.97 23.99
N ALA A 271 -11.04 -26.82 24.76
CA ALA A 271 -11.45 -28.14 24.29
C ALA A 271 -12.50 -28.05 23.17
N LYS A 272 -13.44 -27.11 23.30
CA LYS A 272 -14.46 -26.84 22.27
C LYS A 272 -13.86 -26.22 21.03
N ILE A 273 -12.92 -25.29 21.21
CA ILE A 273 -12.23 -24.65 20.07
C ILE A 273 -11.40 -25.68 19.31
N ALA A 274 -10.62 -26.53 20.00
CA ALA A 274 -9.84 -27.58 19.37
C ALA A 274 -10.72 -28.57 18.59
N ALA A 275 -11.86 -28.98 19.16
CA ALA A 275 -12.82 -29.84 18.48
C ALA A 275 -13.38 -29.20 17.20
N CYS A 276 -13.70 -27.92 17.24
CA CYS A 276 -14.13 -27.14 16.07
C CYS A 276 -13.01 -27.04 15.03
N ALA A 277 -11.80 -26.66 15.43
CA ALA A 277 -10.65 -26.44 14.55
C ALA A 277 -10.25 -27.72 13.77
N ALA A 278 -10.50 -28.90 14.33
CA ALA A 278 -10.27 -30.17 13.69
C ALA A 278 -11.28 -30.48 12.55
N THR A 279 -12.38 -29.75 12.45
CA THR A 279 -13.43 -30.02 11.45
C THR A 279 -13.01 -29.63 10.03
N PRO A 280 -13.55 -30.33 9.00
CA PRO A 280 -13.37 -29.90 7.61
C PRO A 280 -13.89 -28.48 7.35
N ALA A 281 -14.96 -28.06 8.03
CA ALA A 281 -15.55 -26.73 7.88
C ALA A 281 -14.59 -25.60 8.27
N ALA A 282 -13.83 -25.76 9.37
CA ALA A 282 -12.82 -24.79 9.77
C ALA A 282 -11.71 -24.65 8.70
N LYS A 283 -11.22 -25.79 8.18
CA LYS A 283 -10.20 -25.79 7.12
C LYS A 283 -10.71 -25.14 5.83
N GLN A 284 -11.95 -25.46 5.43
CA GLN A 284 -12.58 -24.86 4.25
C GLN A 284 -12.76 -23.34 4.37
N ALA A 285 -13.09 -22.86 5.55
CA ALA A 285 -13.21 -21.42 5.79
C ALA A 285 -11.87 -20.68 5.60
N ILE A 286 -10.77 -21.26 6.09
CA ILE A 286 -9.44 -20.69 5.89
C ILE A 286 -9.00 -20.77 4.42
N GLU A 287 -9.30 -21.87 3.74
CA GLU A 287 -9.00 -22.00 2.32
C GLU A 287 -9.82 -21.01 1.46
N ALA A 288 -11.07 -20.75 1.82
CA ALA A 288 -11.89 -19.72 1.17
C ALA A 288 -11.27 -18.31 1.36
N SER A 289 -10.76 -18.02 2.56
CA SER A 289 -10.05 -16.75 2.82
C SER A 289 -8.75 -16.64 2.02
N ARG A 290 -7.97 -17.72 1.91
CA ARG A 290 -6.78 -17.76 1.06
C ARG A 290 -7.12 -17.56 -0.41
N THR A 291 -8.14 -18.26 -0.91
CA THR A 291 -8.62 -18.13 -2.29
C THR A 291 -9.07 -16.69 -2.59
N LEU A 292 -9.72 -16.03 -1.63
CA LEU A 292 -10.06 -14.61 -1.77
C LEU A 292 -8.80 -13.76 -1.90
N GLY A 293 -7.79 -13.97 -1.05
CA GLY A 293 -6.51 -13.27 -1.13
C GLY A 293 -5.82 -13.47 -2.48
N ASP A 294 -5.77 -14.71 -2.98
CA ASP A 294 -5.21 -15.02 -4.30
C ASP A 294 -5.96 -14.29 -5.44
N ARG A 295 -7.30 -14.21 -5.36
CA ARG A 295 -8.13 -13.49 -6.35
C ARG A 295 -7.85 -11.99 -6.39
N VAL A 296 -7.51 -11.38 -5.28
CA VAL A 296 -7.19 -9.94 -5.19
C VAL A 296 -5.67 -9.67 -5.21
N GLY A 297 -4.86 -10.69 -5.49
CA GLY A 297 -3.43 -10.57 -5.75
C GLY A 297 -2.57 -10.48 -4.50
N VAL A 298 -3.03 -10.96 -3.35
CA VAL A 298 -2.20 -11.06 -2.13
C VAL A 298 -1.09 -12.07 -2.35
N ASN A 299 0.16 -11.67 -2.12
CA ASN A 299 1.34 -12.51 -2.27
C ASN A 299 2.31 -12.42 -1.09
N GLN A 300 1.95 -11.62 -0.09
CA GLN A 300 2.71 -11.43 1.15
C GLN A 300 1.77 -11.01 2.29
N THR A 301 2.20 -11.21 3.53
CA THR A 301 1.51 -10.75 4.72
C THR A 301 2.41 -9.83 5.55
N PRO A 302 1.87 -8.81 6.23
CA PRO A 302 0.50 -8.34 6.09
C PRO A 302 0.29 -7.55 4.79
N THR A 303 -0.86 -7.73 4.14
CA THR A 303 -1.33 -6.85 3.06
C THR A 303 -2.66 -6.24 3.49
N ILE A 304 -2.77 -4.92 3.46
CA ILE A 304 -4.02 -4.22 3.74
C ILE A 304 -4.60 -3.61 2.47
N PHE A 305 -5.91 -3.73 2.31
CA PHE A 305 -6.65 -3.06 1.25
C PHE A 305 -7.42 -1.87 1.84
N VAL A 306 -7.29 -0.72 1.23
CA VAL A 306 -8.10 0.48 1.51
C VAL A 306 -9.07 0.65 0.34
N ASN A 307 -10.34 0.30 0.51
CA ASN A 307 -11.33 0.31 -0.58
C ASN A 307 -10.80 -0.32 -1.88
N GLY A 308 -10.20 -1.50 -1.79
CA GLY A 308 -9.63 -2.24 -2.92
C GLY A 308 -8.19 -1.87 -3.31
N ARG A 309 -7.63 -0.79 -2.79
CA ARG A 309 -6.22 -0.43 -2.99
C ARG A 309 -5.33 -1.28 -2.08
N ALA A 310 -4.54 -2.17 -2.66
CA ALA A 310 -3.58 -2.99 -1.92
C ALA A 310 -2.35 -2.19 -1.48
N LEU A 311 -1.95 -2.36 -0.22
CA LEU A 311 -0.77 -1.74 0.38
C LEU A 311 -0.02 -2.77 1.24
N PRO A 312 1.32 -2.83 1.19
CA PRO A 312 2.08 -3.52 2.21
C PRO A 312 2.01 -2.69 3.51
N LEU A 313 1.46 -3.26 4.58
CA LEU A 313 1.24 -2.51 5.83
C LEU A 313 2.57 -2.17 6.54
N THR A 314 3.57 -3.02 6.38
CA THR A 314 4.92 -2.77 6.91
C THR A 314 5.77 -1.98 5.91
N GLY A 315 6.55 -1.02 6.42
CA GLY A 315 7.44 -0.19 5.59
C GLY A 315 6.81 1.08 5.02
N ILE A 316 5.50 1.31 5.25
CA ILE A 316 4.83 2.57 4.91
C ILE A 316 4.78 3.45 6.18
N PRO A 317 5.27 4.72 6.14
CA PRO A 317 5.10 5.64 7.24
C PRO A 317 3.61 5.84 7.57
N TYR A 318 3.29 5.94 8.87
CA TYR A 318 1.90 6.08 9.32
C TYR A 318 1.17 7.27 8.68
N GLU A 319 1.85 8.42 8.56
CA GLU A 319 1.31 9.62 7.93
C GLU A 319 0.96 9.41 6.45
N MET A 320 1.67 8.50 5.78
CA MET A 320 1.36 8.12 4.40
C MET A 320 0.10 7.25 4.34
N LEU A 321 -0.08 6.32 5.30
CA LEU A 321 -1.32 5.54 5.42
C LEU A 321 -2.53 6.45 5.66
N GLN A 322 -2.41 7.44 6.54
CA GLN A 322 -3.45 8.44 6.77
C GLN A 322 -3.81 9.17 5.47
N LYS A 323 -2.81 9.71 4.75
CA LYS A 323 -3.03 10.38 3.45
C LYS A 323 -3.72 9.49 2.43
N ILE A 324 -3.37 8.20 2.38
CA ILE A 324 -4.01 7.25 1.44
C ILE A 324 -5.47 7.02 1.81
N ILE A 325 -5.79 6.85 3.10
CA ILE A 325 -7.17 6.66 3.58
C ILE A 325 -8.00 7.92 3.27
N GLU A 326 -7.48 9.10 3.61
CA GLU A 326 -8.17 10.38 3.37
C GLU A 326 -8.38 10.65 1.87
N PHE A 327 -7.36 10.38 1.07
CA PHE A 327 -7.44 10.53 -0.38
C PHE A 327 -8.46 9.55 -0.98
N GLN A 328 -8.45 8.29 -0.55
CA GLN A 328 -9.42 7.30 -1.02
C GLN A 328 -10.86 7.69 -0.61
N ALA A 329 -11.05 8.15 0.62
CA ALA A 329 -12.33 8.67 1.07
C ALA A 329 -12.83 9.82 0.18
N LYS A 330 -11.93 10.76 -0.15
CA LYS A 330 -12.23 11.88 -1.04
C LYS A 330 -12.60 11.42 -2.45
N LEU A 331 -11.85 10.46 -3.02
CA LEU A 331 -12.17 9.88 -4.33
C LEU A 331 -13.55 9.21 -4.36
N ASP A 332 -13.93 8.58 -3.25
CA ASP A 332 -15.19 7.87 -3.11
C ASP A 332 -16.35 8.76 -2.63
N GLY A 333 -16.08 10.06 -2.37
CA GLY A 333 -17.08 11.01 -1.86
C GLY A 333 -17.54 10.71 -0.43
N VAL A 334 -16.71 10.02 0.38
CA VAL A 334 -17.01 9.64 1.76
C VAL A 334 -16.43 10.70 2.71
N PRO A 335 -17.24 11.33 3.56
CA PRO A 335 -16.72 12.23 4.59
C PRO A 335 -15.94 11.45 5.65
N LEU A 336 -14.71 11.84 5.90
CA LEU A 336 -13.94 11.41 7.06
C LEU A 336 -13.79 12.56 8.07
N PRO A 337 -13.76 12.27 9.38
CA PRO A 337 -13.35 13.26 10.35
C PRO A 337 -11.91 13.74 10.02
N PRO A 338 -11.57 15.01 10.35
CA PRO A 338 -10.19 15.45 10.20
C PRO A 338 -9.26 14.54 11.02
N ALA A 339 -8.10 14.21 10.45
CA ALA A 339 -7.10 13.43 11.17
C ALA A 339 -6.72 14.13 12.49
N PRO A 340 -6.58 13.38 13.59
CA PRO A 340 -6.04 13.96 14.80
C PRO A 340 -4.64 14.52 14.53
N PRO A 341 -4.24 15.60 15.21
CA PRO A 341 -2.91 16.17 15.03
C PRO A 341 -1.85 15.09 15.27
N ALA A 342 -0.81 15.09 14.45
CA ALA A 342 0.30 14.16 14.60
C ALA A 342 0.81 14.21 16.04
N LEU A 343 0.88 13.05 16.70
CA LEU A 343 1.50 12.99 18.02
C LEU A 343 2.95 13.49 17.87
N GLU A 344 3.30 14.54 18.60
CA GLU A 344 4.69 14.98 18.66
C GLU A 344 5.59 13.78 19.00
N PRO A 345 6.71 13.60 18.28
CA PRO A 345 7.65 12.54 18.61
C PRO A 345 8.01 12.67 20.09
N ALA A 346 7.85 11.60 20.85
CA ALA A 346 8.19 11.59 22.28
C ALA A 346 9.58 12.20 22.46
N ALA A 347 9.66 13.25 23.27
CA ALA A 347 10.90 13.96 23.54
C ALA A 347 11.98 12.92 23.92
N LYS A 348 13.12 12.96 23.20
CA LYS A 348 14.26 12.13 23.58
C LYS A 348 14.55 12.33 25.07
N PRO A 349 14.69 11.25 25.87
CA PRO A 349 15.07 11.40 27.26
C PRO A 349 16.35 12.23 27.34
N ALA A 350 16.35 13.23 28.19
CA ALA A 350 17.51 14.09 28.43
C ALA A 350 18.71 13.20 28.81
N PRO A 351 19.92 13.48 28.30
CA PRO A 351 21.09 12.73 28.67
C PRO A 351 21.26 12.82 30.19
N SER A 352 21.30 11.68 30.88
CA SER A 352 21.61 11.63 32.30
C SER A 352 23.06 12.11 32.49
N LEU A 353 23.22 13.26 33.12
CA LEU A 353 24.52 13.71 33.63
C LEU A 353 24.98 12.69 34.70
N ARG A 354 26.04 11.95 34.40
CA ARG A 354 26.88 11.32 35.40
C ARG A 354 28.19 12.04 35.47
#